data_ba68ab99b720786200398b49a5279443
#
_entry.id   ba68ab99b720786200398b49a5279443
#
_cell.length_a   1.000
_cell.length_b   1.000
_cell.length_c   1.000
_cell.angle_alpha   90.00
_cell.angle_beta   90.00
_cell.angle_gamma   90.00
#
_symmetry.space_group_name_H-M   'P 1'
#
loop_
_entity.id
_entity.type
_entity.pdbx_description
1 polymer ?
#
loop_
_entity_poly.entity_id
_entity_poly.type
_entity_poly.pdbx_seq_one_letter_code
_entity_poly.pdbx_strand_id
1 'polypeptide(L)'
;MAKANFDRSKPHVNVGTIGHVDHGKTTLTAAITKVLASKGLAENRDFSSIDNAPEEKERGITINTSHVEYATATRHYAHVDCPGHADYVKNMVTGAAQMDGAILVVAATDGPMPQTREHILLARQVGVPSMVVFMNKVDLVDDPELLELVEMEIRDLLSFYNFPGDTMTIVKGSALGGLNGDAKWVATIEELMDAVDKDIPIPARLTDQPFLMPVEDVFSITGRGTVATGRIERGVINSGEPVDILGLGAEGLKSTVTGVEMFRKILDRGEAGDNVGLLLRGIEKENIKRGMVICKPGSVKPHTEFKAEIYVLSKEEGGRHTPFFNKYRPQFYMRTTDVTGEIELAAGTEMVMPGDNVTITVKLIAPVAMEKGLRFAIREGGRTVGAGQVTEILK
;
A
#
# COMPACT_ATOMS: atom_id res chain seq x y z
N MET A 1 -20.81 18.77 -17.04
CA MET A 1 -21.13 17.44 -17.62
C MET A 1 -21.47 16.51 -16.48
N ALA A 2 -22.48 15.64 -16.62
CA ALA A 2 -22.76 14.61 -15.64
C ALA A 2 -21.58 13.63 -15.60
N LYS A 3 -21.14 13.23 -14.39
CA LYS A 3 -20.09 12.20 -14.26
C LYS A 3 -20.64 10.86 -14.71
N ALA A 4 -19.81 10.04 -15.34
CA ALA A 4 -20.16 8.67 -15.73
C ALA A 4 -20.30 7.77 -14.48
N ASN A 5 -21.14 6.74 -14.56
CA ASN A 5 -21.20 5.71 -13.54
C ASN A 5 -20.01 4.73 -13.73
N PHE A 6 -19.54 4.18 -12.62
CA PHE A 6 -18.51 3.15 -12.63
C PHE A 6 -19.12 1.80 -13.08
N ASP A 7 -18.43 1.12 -14.01
CA ASP A 7 -18.84 -0.21 -14.50
C ASP A 7 -18.20 -1.31 -13.64
N ARG A 8 -19.03 -2.16 -13.01
CA ARG A 8 -18.63 -3.29 -12.17
C ARG A 8 -18.70 -4.64 -12.90
N SER A 9 -18.71 -4.65 -14.22
CA SER A 9 -18.79 -5.89 -15.01
C SER A 9 -17.56 -6.80 -14.83
N LYS A 10 -16.42 -6.21 -14.45
CA LYS A 10 -15.16 -6.92 -14.20
C LYS A 10 -14.79 -6.93 -12.72
N PRO A 11 -14.17 -8.03 -12.20
CA PRO A 11 -13.62 -8.04 -10.85
C PRO A 11 -12.60 -6.89 -10.67
N HIS A 12 -12.69 -6.19 -9.55
CA HIS A 12 -11.77 -5.12 -9.19
C HIS A 12 -10.62 -5.65 -8.34
N VAL A 13 -9.38 -5.32 -8.72
CA VAL A 13 -8.15 -5.73 -8.03
C VAL A 13 -7.23 -4.52 -7.85
N ASN A 14 -6.69 -4.37 -6.65
CA ASN A 14 -5.71 -3.32 -6.36
C ASN A 14 -4.29 -3.90 -6.50
N VAL A 15 -3.52 -3.36 -7.40
CA VAL A 15 -2.10 -3.71 -7.57
C VAL A 15 -1.24 -2.48 -7.34
N GLY A 16 0.05 -2.67 -7.14
CA GLY A 16 0.94 -1.51 -7.09
C GLY A 16 2.37 -1.89 -7.36
N THR A 17 3.14 -0.88 -7.80
CA THR A 17 4.58 -0.99 -8.04
C THR A 17 5.36 -0.72 -6.76
N ILE A 18 6.26 -1.63 -6.42
CA ILE A 18 7.22 -1.53 -5.31
C ILE A 18 8.64 -1.80 -5.81
N GLY A 19 9.64 -1.37 -5.09
CA GLY A 19 11.05 -1.58 -5.45
C GLY A 19 11.90 -0.33 -5.19
N HIS A 20 13.18 -0.42 -5.46
CA HIS A 20 14.16 0.63 -5.19
C HIS A 20 13.88 1.92 -5.98
N VAL A 21 14.40 3.07 -5.49
CA VAL A 21 14.44 4.31 -6.27
C VAL A 21 15.19 4.08 -7.59
N ASP A 22 14.80 4.77 -8.65
CA ASP A 22 15.39 4.68 -10.00
C ASP A 22 15.33 3.31 -10.71
N HIS A 23 14.65 2.31 -10.14
CA HIS A 23 14.40 1.04 -10.82
C HIS A 23 13.29 1.13 -11.89
N GLY A 24 12.61 2.28 -12.02
CA GLY A 24 11.67 2.57 -13.10
C GLY A 24 10.21 2.19 -12.81
N LYS A 25 9.77 2.23 -11.55
CA LYS A 25 8.38 1.96 -11.14
C LYS A 25 7.37 2.86 -11.86
N THR A 26 7.53 4.18 -11.76
CA THR A 26 6.64 5.17 -12.39
C THR A 26 6.71 5.08 -13.93
N THR A 27 7.90 4.80 -14.48
CA THR A 27 8.06 4.55 -15.92
C THR A 27 7.27 3.32 -16.36
N LEU A 28 7.30 2.24 -15.55
CA LEU A 28 6.52 1.03 -15.81
C LEU A 28 5.01 1.30 -15.73
N THR A 29 4.57 2.05 -14.72
CA THR A 29 3.17 2.46 -14.57
C THR A 29 2.70 3.25 -15.79
N ALA A 30 3.50 4.20 -16.29
CA ALA A 30 3.22 4.94 -17.52
C ALA A 30 3.19 4.04 -18.76
N ALA A 31 4.12 3.08 -18.86
CA ALA A 31 4.17 2.12 -19.98
C ALA A 31 2.91 1.23 -20.00
N ILE A 32 2.49 0.71 -18.84
CA ILE A 32 1.26 -0.11 -18.72
C ILE A 32 0.05 0.70 -19.20
N THR A 33 -0.14 1.92 -18.69
CA THR A 33 -1.29 2.75 -19.08
C THR A 33 -1.27 3.08 -20.57
N LYS A 34 -0.11 3.35 -21.16
CA LYS A 34 0.03 3.65 -22.60
C LYS A 34 -0.28 2.43 -23.48
N VAL A 35 0.28 1.27 -23.14
CA VAL A 35 0.05 0.01 -23.88
C VAL A 35 -1.42 -0.38 -23.82
N LEU A 36 -2.04 -0.31 -22.63
CA LEU A 36 -3.45 -0.63 -22.48
C LEU A 36 -4.37 0.43 -23.11
N ALA A 37 -3.98 1.70 -23.12
CA ALA A 37 -4.73 2.76 -23.81
C ALA A 37 -4.80 2.53 -25.33
N SER A 38 -3.74 2.00 -25.95
CA SER A 38 -3.76 1.64 -27.38
C SER A 38 -4.79 0.56 -27.71
N LYS A 39 -5.20 -0.22 -26.70
CA LYS A 39 -6.26 -1.26 -26.79
C LYS A 39 -7.64 -0.75 -26.31
N GLY A 40 -7.75 0.53 -25.93
CA GLY A 40 -9.00 1.10 -25.36
C GLY A 40 -9.33 0.64 -23.95
N LEU A 41 -8.33 0.15 -23.21
CA LEU A 41 -8.47 -0.44 -21.87
C LEU A 41 -7.97 0.47 -20.74
N ALA A 42 -7.44 1.64 -21.06
CA ALA A 42 -6.96 2.64 -20.11
C ALA A 42 -7.07 4.05 -20.69
N GLU A 43 -6.99 5.08 -19.82
CA GLU A 43 -6.56 6.41 -20.24
C GLU A 43 -5.03 6.46 -20.26
N ASN A 44 -4.45 7.01 -21.33
CA ASN A 44 -3.00 7.23 -21.36
C ASN A 44 -2.60 8.23 -20.28
N ARG A 45 -1.67 7.84 -19.41
CA ARG A 45 -1.11 8.68 -18.37
C ARG A 45 0.39 8.85 -18.61
N ASP A 46 0.78 10.07 -18.90
CA ASP A 46 2.19 10.41 -19.03
C ASP A 46 2.87 10.42 -17.66
N PHE A 47 4.18 10.15 -17.63
CA PHE A 47 5.01 10.18 -16.43
C PHE A 47 4.76 11.44 -15.57
N SER A 48 4.73 12.62 -16.20
CA SER A 48 4.50 13.91 -15.56
C SER A 48 3.09 14.09 -14.97
N SER A 49 2.15 13.23 -15.35
CA SER A 49 0.77 13.21 -14.80
C SER A 49 0.61 12.23 -13.64
N ILE A 50 1.54 11.28 -13.50
CA ILE A 50 1.62 10.34 -12.38
C ILE A 50 2.35 11.02 -11.23
N ASP A 51 3.59 11.46 -11.43
CA ASP A 51 4.37 12.29 -10.50
C ASP A 51 4.00 13.76 -10.71
N ASN A 52 2.96 14.22 -10.02
CA ASN A 52 2.33 15.50 -10.34
C ASN A 52 2.73 16.65 -9.40
N ALA A 53 3.22 16.34 -8.19
CA ALA A 53 3.65 17.36 -7.24
C ALA A 53 4.88 18.14 -7.75
N PRO A 54 4.97 19.47 -7.49
CA PRO A 54 6.12 20.26 -7.90
C PRO A 54 7.47 19.70 -7.42
N GLU A 55 7.51 19.21 -6.18
CA GLU A 55 8.71 18.61 -5.58
C GLU A 55 9.09 17.27 -6.24
N GLU A 56 8.13 16.47 -6.69
CA GLU A 56 8.37 15.23 -7.44
C GLU A 56 9.02 15.52 -8.78
N LYS A 57 8.53 16.55 -9.48
CA LYS A 57 9.08 16.99 -10.78
C LYS A 57 10.48 17.59 -10.65
N GLU A 58 10.73 18.34 -9.57
CA GLU A 58 12.05 18.95 -9.32
C GLU A 58 13.10 17.91 -8.96
N ARG A 59 12.74 16.92 -8.15
CA ARG A 59 13.65 15.87 -7.67
C ARG A 59 13.71 14.65 -8.57
N GLY A 60 12.76 14.46 -9.49
CA GLY A 60 12.66 13.29 -10.35
C GLY A 60 12.35 11.98 -9.60
N ILE A 61 11.72 12.07 -8.42
CA ILE A 61 11.38 10.92 -7.58
C ILE A 61 9.93 11.00 -7.13
N THR A 62 9.26 9.86 -7.02
CA THR A 62 7.91 9.76 -6.46
C THR A 62 7.97 9.96 -4.95
N ILE A 63 7.16 10.88 -4.44
CA ILE A 63 7.04 11.22 -3.00
C ILE A 63 5.74 10.66 -2.43
N ASN A 64 4.63 10.93 -3.10
CA ASN A 64 3.30 10.49 -2.70
C ASN A 64 2.86 9.29 -3.53
N THR A 65 1.96 8.48 -2.97
CA THR A 65 1.30 7.42 -3.75
C THR A 65 0.42 8.05 -4.82
N SER A 66 0.54 7.56 -6.04
CA SER A 66 -0.33 7.94 -7.16
C SER A 66 -1.23 6.79 -7.56
N HIS A 67 -2.49 7.07 -7.86
CA HIS A 67 -3.46 6.07 -8.27
C HIS A 67 -3.81 6.25 -9.74
N VAL A 68 -3.65 5.18 -10.51
CA VAL A 68 -4.06 5.11 -11.91
C VAL A 68 -5.04 3.96 -12.13
N GLU A 69 -5.91 4.10 -13.12
CA GLU A 69 -6.95 3.14 -13.46
C GLU A 69 -6.66 2.54 -14.83
N TYR A 70 -6.80 1.23 -14.95
CA TYR A 70 -6.79 0.52 -16.22
C TYR A 70 -7.52 -0.83 -16.14
N ALA A 71 -7.74 -1.47 -17.25
CA ALA A 71 -8.37 -2.78 -17.32
C ALA A 71 -7.58 -3.73 -18.24
N THR A 72 -7.75 -5.02 -18.03
CA THR A 72 -7.44 -6.08 -18.98
C THR A 72 -8.74 -6.61 -19.60
N ALA A 73 -8.65 -7.66 -20.38
CA ALA A 73 -9.85 -8.32 -20.89
C ALA A 73 -10.73 -8.87 -19.75
N THR A 74 -10.13 -9.31 -18.65
CA THR A 74 -10.75 -10.06 -17.56
C THR A 74 -10.97 -9.28 -16.28
N ARG A 75 -10.19 -8.22 -16.02
CA ARG A 75 -10.16 -7.50 -14.73
C ARG A 75 -10.10 -5.99 -14.89
N HIS A 76 -10.54 -5.30 -13.85
CA HIS A 76 -10.35 -3.86 -13.64
C HIS A 76 -9.32 -3.65 -12.53
N TYR A 77 -8.38 -2.74 -12.75
CA TYR A 77 -7.28 -2.47 -11.81
C TYR A 77 -7.28 -1.03 -11.31
N ALA A 78 -7.14 -0.88 -10.00
CA ALA A 78 -6.56 0.32 -9.40
C ALA A 78 -5.08 0.04 -9.15
N HIS A 79 -4.21 0.86 -9.73
CA HIS A 79 -2.77 0.72 -9.59
C HIS A 79 -2.23 1.84 -8.71
N VAL A 80 -1.51 1.45 -7.66
CA VAL A 80 -0.86 2.35 -6.71
C VAL A 80 0.63 2.42 -7.05
N ASP A 81 1.08 3.56 -7.58
CA ASP A 81 2.51 3.80 -7.76
C ASP A 81 3.12 4.27 -6.43
N CYS A 82 4.04 3.49 -5.89
CA CYS A 82 4.64 3.73 -4.58
C CYS A 82 6.00 4.43 -4.68
N PRO A 83 6.32 5.36 -3.75
CA PRO A 83 7.64 5.93 -3.68
C PRO A 83 8.71 4.86 -3.41
N GLY A 84 9.91 5.05 -4.00
CA GLY A 84 11.04 4.14 -3.82
C GLY A 84 12.06 4.59 -2.78
N HIS A 85 12.07 5.87 -2.42
CA HIS A 85 13.07 6.47 -1.55
C HIS A 85 12.79 6.19 -0.07
N ALA A 86 13.84 5.93 0.72
CA ALA A 86 13.76 5.59 2.14
C ALA A 86 13.01 6.64 2.99
N ASP A 87 13.12 7.94 2.65
CA ASP A 87 12.44 9.01 3.39
C ASP A 87 10.91 8.95 3.27
N TYR A 88 10.39 8.29 2.23
CA TYR A 88 8.95 8.20 1.94
C TYR A 88 8.35 6.82 2.21
N VAL A 89 9.04 5.99 2.97
CA VAL A 89 8.57 4.64 3.34
C VAL A 89 7.20 4.66 4.00
N LYS A 90 6.86 5.71 4.74
CA LYS A 90 5.51 5.90 5.29
C LYS A 90 4.42 5.86 4.20
N ASN A 91 4.65 6.55 3.09
CA ASN A 91 3.72 6.56 1.97
C ASN A 91 3.71 5.21 1.25
N MET A 92 4.88 4.56 1.13
CA MET A 92 4.99 3.20 0.60
C MET A 92 4.19 2.20 1.44
N VAL A 93 4.32 2.20 2.78
CA VAL A 93 3.56 1.31 3.67
C VAL A 93 2.06 1.51 3.53
N THR A 94 1.62 2.78 3.45
CA THR A 94 0.20 3.11 3.25
C THR A 94 -0.31 2.61 1.90
N GLY A 95 0.47 2.78 0.84
CA GLY A 95 0.14 2.28 -0.50
C GLY A 95 0.10 0.74 -0.53
N ALA A 96 1.13 0.09 0.04
CA ALA A 96 1.20 -1.37 0.08
C ALA A 96 0.04 -2.00 0.87
N ALA A 97 -0.43 -1.37 1.93
CA ALA A 97 -1.59 -1.83 2.69
C ALA A 97 -2.91 -1.85 1.88
N GLN A 98 -2.94 -1.14 0.75
CA GLN A 98 -4.09 -1.11 -0.15
C GLN A 98 -4.05 -2.19 -1.23
N MET A 99 -2.91 -2.87 -1.43
CA MET A 99 -2.71 -3.80 -2.53
C MET A 99 -3.29 -5.17 -2.25
N ASP A 100 -3.91 -5.75 -3.28
CA ASP A 100 -4.29 -7.16 -3.35
C ASP A 100 -3.15 -8.01 -3.96
N GLY A 101 -2.20 -7.35 -4.63
CA GLY A 101 -0.97 -7.93 -5.15
C GLY A 101 0.03 -6.83 -5.52
N ALA A 102 1.30 -7.16 -5.62
CA ALA A 102 2.35 -6.22 -5.96
C ALA A 102 3.09 -6.59 -7.25
N ILE A 103 3.61 -5.57 -7.94
CA ILE A 103 4.61 -5.70 -9.01
C ILE A 103 5.93 -5.22 -8.44
N LEU A 104 6.85 -6.15 -8.19
CA LEU A 104 8.20 -5.83 -7.75
C LEU A 104 9.05 -5.45 -8.95
N VAL A 105 9.55 -4.22 -8.98
CA VAL A 105 10.39 -3.71 -10.06
C VAL A 105 11.84 -3.71 -9.62
N VAL A 106 12.69 -4.46 -10.34
CA VAL A 106 14.13 -4.55 -10.09
C VAL A 106 14.87 -4.23 -11.39
N ALA A 107 15.80 -3.28 -11.38
CA ALA A 107 16.64 -3.00 -12.54
C ALA A 107 17.66 -4.12 -12.71
N ALA A 108 17.77 -4.67 -13.92
CA ALA A 108 18.74 -5.71 -14.27
C ALA A 108 20.20 -5.23 -14.15
N THR A 109 20.41 -3.92 -14.27
CA THR A 109 21.73 -3.29 -14.13
C THR A 109 22.26 -3.27 -12.69
N ASP A 110 21.35 -3.24 -11.70
CA ASP A 110 21.68 -2.98 -10.29
C ASP A 110 21.38 -4.18 -9.39
N GLY A 111 20.48 -5.08 -9.82
CA GLY A 111 19.97 -6.16 -8.99
C GLY A 111 19.14 -5.69 -7.78
N PRO A 112 18.90 -6.57 -6.79
CA PRO A 112 18.17 -6.23 -5.57
C PRO A 112 18.97 -5.26 -4.68
N MET A 113 18.45 -4.04 -4.52
CA MET A 113 19.04 -2.96 -3.73
C MET A 113 18.40 -2.87 -2.33
N PRO A 114 18.94 -2.06 -1.37
CA PRO A 114 18.45 -2.01 0.00
C PRO A 114 16.95 -1.74 0.14
N GLN A 115 16.38 -0.79 -0.63
CA GLN A 115 14.94 -0.53 -0.57
C GLN A 115 14.12 -1.67 -1.22
N THR A 116 14.68 -2.43 -2.16
CA THR A 116 14.03 -3.65 -2.68
C THR A 116 13.75 -4.64 -1.53
N ARG A 117 14.75 -4.87 -0.68
CA ARG A 117 14.64 -5.72 0.52
C ARG A 117 13.59 -5.18 1.49
N GLU A 118 13.66 -3.90 1.81
CA GLU A 118 12.72 -3.26 2.72
C GLU A 118 11.28 -3.30 2.18
N HIS A 119 11.07 -3.08 0.88
CA HIS A 119 9.75 -3.11 0.27
C HIS A 119 9.12 -4.51 0.25
N ILE A 120 9.90 -5.57 -0.01
CA ILE A 120 9.43 -6.97 0.07
C ILE A 120 9.03 -7.29 1.51
N LEU A 121 9.87 -6.94 2.48
CA LEU A 121 9.58 -7.12 3.90
C LEU A 121 8.29 -6.42 4.31
N LEU A 122 8.14 -5.14 3.95
CA LEU A 122 6.94 -4.35 4.28
C LEU A 122 5.69 -4.89 3.60
N ALA A 123 5.78 -5.27 2.32
CA ALA A 123 4.66 -5.91 1.61
C ALA A 123 4.20 -7.18 2.34
N ARG A 124 5.15 -8.01 2.81
CA ARG A 124 4.85 -9.19 3.62
C ARG A 124 4.15 -8.85 4.93
N GLN A 125 4.62 -7.82 5.63
CA GLN A 125 4.08 -7.39 6.93
C GLN A 125 2.67 -6.81 6.82
N VAL A 126 2.40 -5.98 5.81
CA VAL A 126 1.05 -5.43 5.58
C VAL A 126 0.10 -6.46 4.99
N GLY A 127 0.58 -7.65 4.62
CA GLY A 127 -0.23 -8.77 4.20
C GLY A 127 -0.53 -8.82 2.70
N VAL A 128 0.33 -8.26 1.85
CA VAL A 128 0.24 -8.46 0.39
C VAL A 128 0.37 -9.96 0.08
N PRO A 129 -0.66 -10.60 -0.48
CA PRO A 129 -0.70 -12.06 -0.56
C PRO A 129 0.15 -12.64 -1.69
N SER A 130 0.33 -11.90 -2.78
CA SER A 130 1.04 -12.35 -3.98
C SER A 130 1.75 -11.19 -4.66
N MET A 131 2.77 -11.51 -5.45
CA MET A 131 3.43 -10.54 -6.31
C MET A 131 3.92 -11.17 -7.61
N VAL A 132 4.20 -10.30 -8.58
CA VAL A 132 4.86 -10.60 -9.85
C VAL A 132 6.11 -9.73 -9.95
N VAL A 133 7.17 -10.23 -10.52
CA VAL A 133 8.42 -9.46 -10.68
C VAL A 133 8.54 -8.94 -12.11
N PHE A 134 8.88 -7.67 -12.24
CA PHE A 134 9.34 -7.09 -13.50
C PHE A 134 10.82 -6.74 -13.41
N MET A 135 11.67 -7.53 -14.07
CA MET A 135 13.09 -7.25 -14.21
C MET A 135 13.23 -6.21 -15.33
N ASN A 136 13.43 -4.96 -14.92
CA ASN A 136 13.47 -3.80 -15.82
C ASN A 136 14.87 -3.48 -16.32
N LYS A 137 14.96 -2.63 -17.36
CA LYS A 137 16.22 -2.16 -17.97
C LYS A 137 17.05 -3.30 -18.60
N VAL A 138 16.42 -4.37 -19.04
CA VAL A 138 17.10 -5.50 -19.71
C VAL A 138 17.76 -5.07 -21.02
N ASP A 139 17.25 -4.00 -21.63
CA ASP A 139 17.82 -3.37 -22.83
C ASP A 139 19.21 -2.77 -22.61
N LEU A 140 19.64 -2.58 -21.37
CA LEU A 140 20.95 -2.05 -21.00
C LEU A 140 21.97 -3.14 -20.59
N VAL A 141 21.58 -4.40 -20.65
CA VAL A 141 22.43 -5.54 -20.25
C VAL A 141 22.60 -6.48 -21.44
N ASP A 142 23.82 -6.52 -21.96
CA ASP A 142 24.16 -7.39 -23.11
C ASP A 142 24.59 -8.83 -22.70
N ASP A 143 24.92 -9.01 -21.40
CA ASP A 143 25.40 -10.28 -20.86
C ASP A 143 24.23 -11.13 -20.31
N PRO A 144 23.91 -12.27 -20.96
CA PRO A 144 22.86 -13.16 -20.48
C PRO A 144 23.15 -13.77 -19.10
N GLU A 145 24.41 -14.03 -18.76
CA GLU A 145 24.81 -14.64 -17.48
C GLU A 145 24.50 -13.67 -16.32
N LEU A 146 24.67 -12.35 -16.55
CA LEU A 146 24.31 -11.33 -15.58
C LEU A 146 22.80 -11.31 -15.33
N LEU A 147 21.97 -11.47 -16.37
CA LEU A 147 20.53 -11.54 -16.22
C LEU A 147 20.07 -12.76 -15.43
N GLU A 148 20.73 -13.91 -15.61
CA GLU A 148 20.47 -15.13 -14.85
C GLU A 148 20.87 -14.96 -13.39
N LEU A 149 22.02 -14.33 -13.13
CA LEU A 149 22.49 -14.05 -11.77
C LEU A 149 21.51 -13.14 -11.02
N VAL A 150 21.09 -12.04 -11.63
CA VAL A 150 20.11 -11.11 -11.03
C VAL A 150 18.78 -11.81 -10.77
N GLU A 151 18.32 -12.67 -11.69
CA GLU A 151 17.11 -13.45 -11.48
C GLU A 151 17.25 -14.38 -10.25
N MET A 152 18.36 -15.05 -10.12
CA MET A 152 18.63 -15.93 -8.99
C MET A 152 18.65 -15.15 -7.67
N GLU A 153 19.32 -14.01 -7.62
CA GLU A 153 19.32 -13.13 -6.44
C GLU A 153 17.91 -12.65 -6.03
N ILE A 154 17.07 -12.33 -7.02
CA ILE A 154 15.66 -11.96 -6.76
C ILE A 154 14.90 -13.15 -6.16
N ARG A 155 15.06 -14.36 -6.70
CA ARG A 155 14.38 -15.56 -6.22
C ARG A 155 14.81 -15.91 -4.78
N ASP A 156 16.10 -15.85 -4.51
CA ASP A 156 16.66 -16.08 -3.15
C ASP A 156 16.11 -15.06 -2.15
N LEU A 157 16.06 -13.78 -2.55
CA LEU A 157 15.55 -12.71 -1.70
C LEU A 157 14.04 -12.88 -1.40
N LEU A 158 13.24 -13.25 -2.40
CA LEU A 158 11.82 -13.52 -2.22
C LEU A 158 11.59 -14.71 -1.28
N SER A 159 12.36 -15.78 -1.46
CA SER A 159 12.31 -16.98 -0.61
C SER A 159 12.71 -16.65 0.83
N PHE A 160 13.72 -15.83 1.03
CA PHE A 160 14.15 -15.34 2.34
C PHE A 160 13.01 -14.63 3.11
N TYR A 161 12.17 -13.85 2.41
CA TYR A 161 11.01 -13.17 3.00
C TYR A 161 9.71 -13.99 2.94
N ASN A 162 9.81 -15.31 2.74
CA ASN A 162 8.67 -16.24 2.71
C ASN A 162 7.64 -15.97 1.58
N PHE A 163 8.10 -15.47 0.45
CA PHE A 163 7.37 -15.55 -0.81
C PHE A 163 7.85 -16.79 -1.60
N PRO A 164 7.05 -17.37 -2.50
CA PRO A 164 7.44 -18.55 -3.27
C PRO A 164 8.43 -18.21 -4.40
N GLY A 165 9.65 -17.78 -4.04
CA GLY A 165 10.65 -17.25 -4.97
C GLY A 165 10.96 -18.16 -6.16
N ASP A 166 11.04 -19.48 -5.94
CA ASP A 166 11.35 -20.46 -7.00
C ASP A 166 10.29 -20.51 -8.11
N THR A 167 9.02 -20.28 -7.76
CA THR A 167 7.88 -20.40 -8.69
C THR A 167 7.26 -19.08 -9.10
N MET A 168 7.76 -17.96 -8.54
CA MET A 168 7.24 -16.64 -8.85
C MET A 168 7.56 -16.23 -10.29
N THR A 169 6.57 -15.68 -10.98
CA THR A 169 6.77 -15.20 -12.35
C THR A 169 7.66 -13.97 -12.37
N ILE A 170 8.72 -14.03 -13.17
CA ILE A 170 9.64 -12.92 -13.44
C ILE A 170 9.58 -12.60 -14.94
N VAL A 171 9.09 -11.42 -15.26
CA VAL A 171 9.05 -10.92 -16.64
C VAL A 171 10.26 -10.02 -16.85
N LYS A 172 11.04 -10.29 -17.92
CA LYS A 172 12.24 -9.52 -18.31
C LYS A 172 11.87 -8.51 -19.38
N GLY A 173 12.10 -7.20 -19.14
CA GLY A 173 11.65 -6.18 -20.08
C GLY A 173 12.34 -4.83 -19.93
N SER A 174 11.88 -3.88 -20.75
CA SER A 174 12.25 -2.47 -20.68
C SER A 174 11.00 -1.61 -20.60
N ALA A 175 10.75 -1.02 -19.45
CA ALA A 175 9.62 -0.12 -19.25
C ALA A 175 9.74 1.12 -20.17
N LEU A 176 10.94 1.67 -20.34
CA LEU A 176 11.18 2.81 -21.22
C LEU A 176 11.00 2.43 -22.69
N GLY A 177 11.49 1.27 -23.11
CA GLY A 177 11.29 0.76 -24.48
C GLY A 177 9.80 0.53 -24.78
N GLY A 178 9.05 -0.08 -23.85
CA GLY A 178 7.60 -0.23 -23.94
C GLY A 178 6.86 1.12 -23.99
N LEU A 179 7.27 2.08 -23.15
CA LEU A 179 6.73 3.44 -23.15
C LEU A 179 7.00 4.16 -24.48
N ASN A 180 8.15 3.91 -25.12
CA ASN A 180 8.50 4.48 -26.43
C ASN A 180 7.81 3.77 -27.60
N GLY A 181 7.13 2.65 -27.36
CA GLY A 181 6.37 1.91 -28.38
C GLY A 181 7.19 0.92 -29.19
N ASP A 182 8.38 0.52 -28.70
CA ASP A 182 9.14 -0.56 -29.29
C ASP A 182 8.37 -1.89 -29.15
N ALA A 183 8.07 -2.52 -30.29
CA ALA A 183 7.21 -3.72 -30.33
C ALA A 183 7.73 -4.87 -29.45
N LYS A 184 9.05 -5.05 -29.38
CA LYS A 184 9.68 -6.07 -28.52
C LYS A 184 9.32 -5.82 -27.04
N TRP A 185 9.45 -4.57 -26.60
CA TRP A 185 9.25 -4.21 -25.22
C TRP A 185 7.78 -3.99 -24.84
N VAL A 186 6.94 -3.59 -25.80
CA VAL A 186 5.47 -3.59 -25.65
C VAL A 186 4.97 -5.00 -25.35
N ALA A 187 5.49 -6.02 -26.06
CA ALA A 187 5.14 -7.42 -25.80
C ALA A 187 5.46 -7.85 -24.36
N THR A 188 6.56 -7.37 -23.77
CA THR A 188 6.89 -7.71 -22.37
C THR A 188 5.99 -7.01 -21.35
N ILE A 189 5.45 -5.82 -21.67
CA ILE A 189 4.42 -5.18 -20.84
C ILE A 189 3.11 -5.97 -20.91
N GLU A 190 2.74 -6.50 -22.07
CA GLU A 190 1.57 -7.36 -22.22
C GLU A 190 1.73 -8.67 -21.44
N GLU A 191 2.91 -9.31 -21.55
CA GLU A 191 3.27 -10.50 -20.77
C GLU A 191 3.19 -10.25 -19.27
N LEU A 192 3.65 -9.08 -18.79
CA LEU A 192 3.51 -8.69 -17.39
C LEU A 192 2.03 -8.62 -16.99
N MET A 193 1.17 -8.04 -17.82
CA MET A 193 -0.24 -7.92 -17.49
C MET A 193 -0.95 -9.28 -17.49
N ASP A 194 -0.55 -10.19 -18.38
CA ASP A 194 -1.04 -11.58 -18.39
C ASP A 194 -0.58 -12.33 -17.11
N ALA A 195 0.65 -12.11 -16.66
CA ALA A 195 1.17 -12.66 -15.41
C ALA A 195 0.40 -12.10 -14.19
N VAL A 196 0.12 -10.79 -14.18
CA VAL A 196 -0.67 -10.15 -13.12
C VAL A 196 -2.11 -10.72 -13.08
N ASP A 197 -2.74 -10.90 -14.24
CA ASP A 197 -4.08 -11.51 -14.34
C ASP A 197 -4.09 -12.96 -13.81
N LYS A 198 -3.02 -13.71 -14.04
CA LYS A 198 -2.91 -15.13 -13.68
C LYS A 198 -2.51 -15.35 -12.23
N ASP A 199 -1.47 -14.65 -11.76
CA ASP A 199 -0.76 -15.00 -10.54
C ASP A 199 -1.21 -14.18 -9.32
N ILE A 200 -1.86 -13.02 -9.52
CA ILE A 200 -2.49 -12.28 -8.43
C ILE A 200 -3.93 -12.78 -8.27
N PRO A 201 -4.27 -13.37 -7.11
CA PRO A 201 -5.61 -13.91 -6.90
C PRO A 201 -6.66 -12.79 -6.84
N ILE A 202 -7.88 -13.07 -7.29
CA ILE A 202 -9.03 -12.20 -7.03
C ILE A 202 -9.31 -12.28 -5.52
N PRO A 203 -9.21 -11.15 -4.78
CA PRO A 203 -9.36 -11.19 -3.33
C PRO A 203 -10.82 -11.44 -2.90
N ALA A 204 -10.98 -12.19 -1.81
CA ALA A 204 -12.25 -12.28 -1.13
C ALA A 204 -12.58 -10.92 -0.48
N ARG A 205 -13.76 -10.38 -0.76
CA ARG A 205 -14.21 -9.09 -0.22
C ARG A 205 -15.11 -9.29 0.99
N LEU A 206 -14.75 -8.64 2.12
CA LEU A 206 -15.50 -8.71 3.39
C LEU A 206 -16.70 -7.73 3.37
N THR A 207 -17.64 -7.94 2.45
CA THR A 207 -18.79 -7.04 2.24
C THR A 207 -19.90 -7.19 3.28
N ASP A 208 -19.95 -8.31 3.98
CA ASP A 208 -20.93 -8.64 5.03
C ASP A 208 -20.59 -8.05 6.42
N GLN A 209 -19.39 -7.51 6.56
CA GLN A 209 -18.94 -6.88 7.80
C GLN A 209 -19.37 -5.40 7.89
N PRO A 210 -19.36 -4.78 9.11
CA PRO A 210 -19.59 -3.35 9.25
C PRO A 210 -18.57 -2.54 8.46
N PHE A 211 -19.04 -1.51 7.74
CA PHE A 211 -18.20 -0.63 6.93
C PHE A 211 -17.05 -0.03 7.73
N LEU A 212 -15.85 -0.04 7.11
CA LEU A 212 -14.64 0.62 7.61
C LEU A 212 -13.73 1.03 6.45
N MET A 213 -13.30 2.29 6.46
CA MET A 213 -12.34 2.87 5.51
C MET A 213 -11.29 3.69 6.27
N PRO A 214 -10.01 3.30 6.27
CA PRO A 214 -8.92 4.17 6.72
C PRO A 214 -8.78 5.39 5.81
N VAL A 215 -8.59 6.58 6.40
CA VAL A 215 -8.39 7.82 5.65
C VAL A 215 -6.95 7.90 5.17
N GLU A 216 -6.76 8.04 3.86
CA GLU A 216 -5.46 8.23 3.22
C GLU A 216 -5.17 9.70 2.94
N ASP A 217 -6.14 10.42 2.37
CA ASP A 217 -6.01 11.84 2.09
C ASP A 217 -7.36 12.56 2.23
N VAL A 218 -7.32 13.90 2.33
CA VAL A 218 -8.52 14.72 2.51
C VAL A 218 -8.43 15.97 1.63
N PHE A 219 -9.46 16.17 0.84
CA PHE A 219 -9.58 17.30 -0.08
C PHE A 219 -10.82 18.15 0.24
N SER A 220 -10.73 19.43 -0.05
CA SER A 220 -11.89 20.32 -0.10
C SER A 220 -12.24 20.61 -1.56
N ILE A 221 -13.47 20.34 -1.96
CA ILE A 221 -13.96 20.64 -3.31
C ILE A 221 -14.96 21.80 -3.22
N THR A 222 -14.63 22.91 -3.86
CA THR A 222 -15.49 24.09 -3.90
C THR A 222 -16.91 23.74 -4.35
N GLY A 223 -17.91 24.08 -3.54
CA GLY A 223 -19.33 23.80 -3.80
C GLY A 223 -19.78 22.36 -3.54
N ARG A 224 -18.88 21.45 -3.12
CA ARG A 224 -19.22 20.05 -2.82
C ARG A 224 -18.87 19.62 -1.39
N GLY A 225 -17.97 20.32 -0.72
CA GLY A 225 -17.54 20.05 0.65
C GLY A 225 -16.27 19.22 0.74
N THR A 226 -16.11 18.54 1.86
CA THR A 226 -14.93 17.73 2.19
C THR A 226 -15.05 16.34 1.59
N VAL A 227 -13.97 15.88 0.98
CA VAL A 227 -13.83 14.53 0.44
C VAL A 227 -12.68 13.83 1.16
N ALA A 228 -12.95 12.70 1.78
CA ALA A 228 -11.93 11.82 2.34
C ALA A 228 -11.72 10.63 1.40
N THR A 229 -10.47 10.32 1.07
CA THR A 229 -10.11 9.18 0.22
C THR A 229 -9.50 8.06 1.03
N GLY A 230 -9.67 6.84 0.53
CA GLY A 230 -9.08 5.63 1.09
C GLY A 230 -9.61 4.38 0.40
N ARG A 231 -8.99 3.25 0.73
CA ARG A 231 -9.51 1.95 0.35
C ARG A 231 -10.51 1.47 1.40
N ILE A 232 -11.67 1.02 0.98
CA ILE A 232 -12.63 0.37 1.88
C ILE A 232 -12.04 -0.98 2.33
N GLU A 233 -11.73 -1.10 3.61
CA GLU A 233 -11.14 -2.32 4.20
C GLU A 233 -12.18 -3.44 4.28
N ARG A 234 -13.42 -3.10 4.69
CA ARG A 234 -14.54 -4.02 4.81
C ARG A 234 -15.89 -3.31 4.74
N GLY A 235 -16.93 -4.10 4.49
CA GLY A 235 -18.32 -3.63 4.45
C GLY A 235 -18.70 -2.93 3.16
N VAL A 236 -19.84 -2.29 3.22
CA VAL A 236 -20.46 -1.53 2.12
C VAL A 236 -20.89 -0.18 2.66
N ILE A 237 -20.83 0.86 1.83
CA ILE A 237 -21.31 2.21 2.13
C ILE A 237 -22.16 2.75 0.97
N ASN A 238 -23.33 3.28 1.27
CA ASN A 238 -24.21 3.92 0.30
C ASN A 238 -24.27 5.43 0.55
N SER A 239 -24.63 6.19 -0.48
CA SER A 239 -24.95 7.59 -0.31
C SER A 239 -26.17 7.74 0.61
N GLY A 240 -26.12 8.70 1.55
CA GLY A 240 -27.14 8.92 2.56
C GLY A 240 -26.88 8.24 3.90
N GLU A 241 -25.90 7.35 3.99
CA GLU A 241 -25.61 6.65 5.24
C GLU A 241 -24.80 7.49 6.23
N PRO A 242 -25.13 7.39 7.54
CA PRO A 242 -24.35 8.03 8.60
C PRO A 242 -23.06 7.27 8.86
N VAL A 243 -22.00 8.01 9.23
CA VAL A 243 -20.69 7.48 9.56
C VAL A 243 -20.10 8.16 10.80
N ASP A 244 -19.29 7.43 11.54
CA ASP A 244 -18.40 7.95 12.56
C ASP A 244 -17.00 8.13 11.96
N ILE A 245 -16.28 9.17 12.40
CA ILE A 245 -14.88 9.45 12.02
C ILE A 245 -14.07 9.46 13.31
N LEU A 246 -13.12 8.55 13.44
CA LEU A 246 -12.49 8.20 14.71
C LEU A 246 -10.95 8.16 14.58
N GLY A 247 -10.28 8.43 15.70
CA GLY A 247 -8.83 8.30 15.86
C GLY A 247 -8.12 9.65 16.04
N LEU A 248 -6.85 9.59 16.44
CA LEU A 248 -5.92 10.72 16.59
C LEU A 248 -6.42 11.85 17.51
N GLY A 249 -7.22 11.52 18.54
CA GLY A 249 -7.70 12.49 19.54
C GLY A 249 -8.93 13.29 19.14
N ALA A 250 -9.51 13.05 17.98
CA ALA A 250 -10.81 13.61 17.65
C ALA A 250 -11.91 12.95 18.51
N GLU A 251 -12.66 13.75 19.26
CA GLU A 251 -13.89 13.28 19.88
C GLU A 251 -14.87 12.92 18.77
N GLY A 252 -15.10 11.63 18.55
CA GLY A 252 -15.98 10.97 17.58
C GLY A 252 -16.82 11.89 16.70
N LEU A 253 -16.25 12.36 15.59
CA LEU A 253 -16.96 13.17 14.62
C LEU A 253 -18.01 12.32 13.90
N LYS A 254 -19.18 12.92 13.64
CA LYS A 254 -20.27 12.26 12.91
C LYS A 254 -20.54 12.99 11.61
N SER A 255 -20.78 12.23 10.56
CA SER A 255 -21.13 12.78 9.25
C SER A 255 -22.14 11.89 8.54
N THR A 256 -22.57 12.35 7.37
CA THR A 256 -23.33 11.57 6.41
C THR A 256 -22.59 11.57 5.09
N VAL A 257 -22.43 10.42 4.48
CA VAL A 257 -21.86 10.28 3.13
C VAL A 257 -22.90 10.79 2.13
N THR A 258 -22.54 11.81 1.35
CA THR A 258 -23.46 12.40 0.33
C THR A 258 -23.15 11.91 -1.08
N GLY A 259 -22.05 11.19 -1.27
CA GLY A 259 -21.69 10.59 -2.54
C GLY A 259 -20.45 9.73 -2.39
N VAL A 260 -20.33 8.73 -3.25
CA VAL A 260 -19.19 7.81 -3.37
C VAL A 260 -18.65 7.94 -4.78
N GLU A 261 -17.34 8.16 -4.92
CA GLU A 261 -16.69 8.30 -6.22
C GLU A 261 -15.42 7.47 -6.28
N MET A 262 -15.14 6.88 -7.44
CA MET A 262 -13.89 6.20 -7.74
C MET A 262 -13.41 6.62 -9.13
N PHE A 263 -12.16 7.08 -9.26
CA PHE A 263 -11.58 7.57 -10.53
C PHE A 263 -12.48 8.60 -11.24
N ARG A 264 -13.04 9.55 -10.48
CA ARG A 264 -13.97 10.59 -10.95
C ARG A 264 -15.31 10.07 -11.49
N LYS A 265 -15.61 8.79 -11.35
CA LYS A 265 -16.88 8.17 -11.68
C LYS A 265 -17.74 8.04 -10.43
N ILE A 266 -19.06 8.13 -10.58
CA ILE A 266 -20.00 7.96 -9.45
C ILE A 266 -20.23 6.47 -9.23
N LEU A 267 -20.23 6.06 -7.97
CA LEU A 267 -20.65 4.74 -7.55
C LEU A 267 -22.00 4.84 -6.84
N ASP A 268 -22.92 3.91 -7.15
CA ASP A 268 -24.16 3.78 -6.39
C ASP A 268 -23.87 3.37 -4.95
N ARG A 269 -22.85 2.50 -4.79
CA ARG A 269 -22.32 2.08 -3.49
C ARG A 269 -20.81 1.84 -3.57
N GLY A 270 -20.10 2.08 -2.47
CA GLY A 270 -18.72 1.61 -2.27
C GLY A 270 -18.72 0.29 -1.51
N GLU A 271 -17.83 -0.63 -1.86
CA GLU A 271 -17.70 -1.93 -1.19
C GLU A 271 -16.25 -2.28 -0.91
N ALA A 272 -16.03 -3.24 0.00
CA ALA A 272 -14.71 -3.70 0.40
C ALA A 272 -13.80 -3.91 -0.81
N GLY A 273 -12.62 -3.27 -0.78
CA GLY A 273 -11.63 -3.28 -1.84
C GLY A 273 -11.66 -2.07 -2.78
N ASP A 274 -12.73 -1.28 -2.80
CA ASP A 274 -12.79 -0.08 -3.64
C ASP A 274 -11.89 1.04 -3.07
N ASN A 275 -11.14 1.72 -3.94
CA ASN A 275 -10.45 2.96 -3.62
C ASN A 275 -11.37 4.14 -3.92
N VAL A 276 -11.96 4.71 -2.90
CA VAL A 276 -13.03 5.70 -3.05
C VAL A 276 -12.71 7.06 -2.43
N GLY A 277 -13.36 8.09 -2.96
CA GLY A 277 -13.55 9.36 -2.30
C GLY A 277 -14.97 9.43 -1.75
N LEU A 278 -15.11 9.61 -0.45
CA LEU A 278 -16.37 9.82 0.23
C LEU A 278 -16.62 11.31 0.41
N LEU A 279 -17.71 11.80 -0.15
CA LEU A 279 -18.17 13.16 0.10
C LEU A 279 -18.91 13.21 1.44
N LEU A 280 -18.42 14.06 2.34
CA LEU A 280 -18.90 14.15 3.72
C LEU A 280 -19.65 15.45 3.97
N ARG A 281 -20.80 15.36 4.64
CA ARG A 281 -21.64 16.52 4.96
C ARG A 281 -21.22 17.16 6.28
N GLY A 282 -21.08 18.51 6.27
CA GLY A 282 -20.99 19.30 7.50
C GLY A 282 -19.70 19.12 8.28
N ILE A 283 -18.63 18.66 7.63
CA ILE A 283 -17.30 18.52 8.24
C ILE A 283 -16.30 19.33 7.43
N GLU A 284 -15.51 20.14 8.12
CA GLU A 284 -14.39 20.88 7.55
C GLU A 284 -13.19 19.97 7.34
N LYS A 285 -12.39 20.24 6.29
CA LYS A 285 -11.20 19.46 5.93
C LYS A 285 -10.21 19.33 7.11
N GLU A 286 -10.06 20.39 7.89
CA GLU A 286 -9.11 20.50 9.02
C GLU A 286 -9.43 19.54 10.17
N ASN A 287 -10.68 19.08 10.25
CA ASN A 287 -11.14 18.17 11.30
C ASN A 287 -10.86 16.70 10.97
N ILE A 288 -10.57 16.39 9.71
CA ILE A 288 -10.23 15.02 9.27
C ILE A 288 -8.74 14.98 8.91
N LYS A 289 -8.06 13.94 9.37
CA LYS A 289 -6.64 13.74 9.11
C LYS A 289 -6.38 12.33 8.58
N ARG A 290 -5.34 12.19 7.75
CA ARG A 290 -4.77 10.88 7.41
C ARG A 290 -4.52 10.09 8.69
N GLY A 291 -4.88 8.82 8.68
CA GLY A 291 -4.74 7.94 9.83
C GLY A 291 -5.99 7.79 10.70
N MET A 292 -7.00 8.64 10.53
CA MET A 292 -8.33 8.40 11.07
C MET A 292 -9.03 7.30 10.28
N VAL A 293 -10.12 6.77 10.82
CA VAL A 293 -10.99 5.84 10.10
C VAL A 293 -12.40 6.39 9.99
N ILE A 294 -13.04 6.11 8.86
CA ILE A 294 -14.48 6.34 8.66
C ILE A 294 -15.15 4.97 8.74
N CYS A 295 -16.14 4.84 9.60
CA CYS A 295 -16.76 3.55 9.87
C CYS A 295 -18.27 3.66 10.12
N LYS A 296 -18.96 2.51 10.08
CA LYS A 296 -20.34 2.40 10.51
C LYS A 296 -20.45 2.85 11.98
N PRO A 297 -21.45 3.69 12.33
CA PRO A 297 -21.59 4.19 13.70
C PRO A 297 -21.54 3.10 14.75
N GLY A 298 -20.65 3.29 15.73
CA GLY A 298 -20.49 2.38 16.87
C GLY A 298 -19.81 1.05 16.58
N SER A 299 -19.31 0.80 15.35
CA SER A 299 -18.69 -0.48 14.98
C SER A 299 -17.23 -0.62 15.41
N VAL A 300 -16.53 0.48 15.61
CA VAL A 300 -15.12 0.53 16.06
C VAL A 300 -14.97 1.58 17.14
N LYS A 301 -13.94 1.43 17.97
CA LYS A 301 -13.57 2.41 18.97
C LYS A 301 -12.08 2.75 18.88
N PRO A 302 -11.69 4.00 19.21
CA PRO A 302 -10.29 4.36 19.37
C PRO A 302 -9.75 3.86 20.70
N HIS A 303 -8.50 3.38 20.71
CA HIS A 303 -7.83 2.79 21.85
C HIS A 303 -6.41 3.32 21.99
N THR A 304 -5.90 3.33 23.23
CA THR A 304 -4.55 3.80 23.55
C THR A 304 -3.66 2.71 24.14
N GLU A 305 -4.24 1.59 24.62
CA GLU A 305 -3.46 0.54 25.28
C GLU A 305 -3.90 -0.85 24.80
N PHE A 306 -2.94 -1.68 24.43
CA PHE A 306 -3.18 -3.02 23.91
C PHE A 306 -2.01 -3.97 24.19
N LYS A 307 -2.28 -5.29 24.14
CA LYS A 307 -1.24 -6.32 24.06
C LYS A 307 -1.06 -6.76 22.63
N ALA A 308 0.16 -7.14 22.31
CA ALA A 308 0.51 -7.63 20.99
C ALA A 308 1.58 -8.72 21.07
N GLU A 309 1.54 -9.64 20.12
CA GLU A 309 2.68 -10.49 19.78
C GLU A 309 3.48 -9.79 18.69
N ILE A 310 4.78 -9.66 18.90
CA ILE A 310 5.70 -9.04 17.94
C ILE A 310 6.86 -9.96 17.63
N TYR A 311 7.35 -9.84 16.40
CA TYR A 311 8.65 -10.33 15.96
C TYR A 311 9.59 -9.15 15.78
N VAL A 312 10.76 -9.23 16.40
CA VAL A 312 11.81 -8.22 16.28
C VAL A 312 12.78 -8.64 15.19
N LEU A 313 12.86 -7.84 14.14
CA LEU A 313 13.71 -8.16 12.99
C LEU A 313 15.17 -8.27 13.39
N SER A 314 15.83 -9.31 12.89
CA SER A 314 17.27 -9.51 13.06
C SER A 314 18.11 -8.51 12.24
N LYS A 315 19.40 -8.47 12.50
CA LYS A 315 20.34 -7.63 11.73
C LYS A 315 20.34 -8.03 10.24
N GLU A 316 20.31 -9.31 9.96
CA GLU A 316 20.32 -9.89 8.61
C GLU A 316 19.08 -9.51 7.82
N GLU A 317 17.95 -9.33 8.52
CA GLU A 317 16.68 -8.86 7.96
C GLU A 317 16.60 -7.32 7.81
N GLY A 318 17.68 -6.60 8.14
CA GLY A 318 17.72 -5.13 8.10
C GLY A 318 17.19 -4.45 9.36
N GLY A 319 16.90 -5.22 10.41
CA GLY A 319 16.39 -4.74 11.69
C GLY A 319 17.45 -4.15 12.62
N ARG A 320 17.24 -4.33 13.92
CA ARG A 320 18.13 -3.82 14.98
C ARG A 320 19.41 -4.65 15.10
N HIS A 321 20.46 -4.03 15.64
CA HIS A 321 21.71 -4.69 16.02
C HIS A 321 21.85 -4.90 17.53
N THR A 322 21.01 -4.20 18.30
CA THR A 322 21.05 -4.18 19.76
C THR A 322 19.69 -4.51 20.34
N PRO A 323 19.65 -5.12 21.54
CA PRO A 323 18.39 -5.33 22.24
C PRO A 323 17.68 -4.01 22.56
N PHE A 324 16.40 -4.09 22.84
CA PHE A 324 15.68 -3.00 23.48
C PHE A 324 15.19 -3.43 24.87
N PHE A 325 14.94 -2.43 25.70
CA PHE A 325 14.58 -2.58 27.10
C PHE A 325 13.16 -2.08 27.34
N ASN A 326 12.66 -2.30 28.54
CA ASN A 326 11.39 -1.74 28.98
C ASN A 326 11.33 -0.22 28.77
N LYS A 327 10.16 0.33 28.42
CA LYS A 327 9.92 1.73 28.06
C LYS A 327 10.55 2.18 26.73
N TYR A 328 10.90 1.24 25.85
CA TYR A 328 11.29 1.57 24.48
C TYR A 328 10.14 2.26 23.74
N ARG A 329 10.44 3.31 22.98
CA ARG A 329 9.46 4.22 22.35
C ARG A 329 9.62 4.33 20.83
N PRO A 330 9.26 3.29 20.07
CA PRO A 330 9.27 3.33 18.61
C PRO A 330 7.98 3.95 18.05
N GLN A 331 7.91 4.02 16.73
CA GLN A 331 6.70 4.34 15.98
C GLN A 331 5.96 3.06 15.57
N PHE A 332 4.66 3.05 15.77
CA PHE A 332 3.73 1.99 15.38
C PHE A 332 2.97 2.44 14.14
N TYR A 333 3.14 1.70 13.04
CA TYR A 333 2.45 1.94 11.77
C TYR A 333 1.25 1.01 11.68
N MET A 334 0.05 1.58 11.76
CA MET A 334 -1.22 0.88 11.76
C MET A 334 -2.12 1.45 10.66
N ARG A 335 -2.54 0.66 9.67
CA ARG A 335 -3.32 1.16 8.52
C ARG A 335 -2.59 2.34 7.85
N THR A 336 -3.22 3.52 7.87
CA THR A 336 -2.70 4.75 7.26
C THR A 336 -2.05 5.72 8.26
N THR A 337 -1.95 5.33 9.55
CA THR A 337 -1.38 6.17 10.61
C THR A 337 -0.06 5.62 11.14
N ASP A 338 0.73 6.52 11.71
CA ASP A 338 1.89 6.22 12.55
C ASP A 338 1.74 6.96 13.89
N VAL A 339 1.92 6.23 14.98
CA VAL A 339 1.81 6.78 16.34
C VAL A 339 2.97 6.25 17.17
N THR A 340 3.59 7.13 17.95
CA THR A 340 4.60 6.72 18.94
C THR A 340 3.90 5.98 20.08
N GLY A 341 4.48 4.86 20.50
CA GLY A 341 4.01 4.08 21.64
C GLY A 341 5.16 3.67 22.54
N GLU A 342 4.89 3.54 23.82
CA GLU A 342 5.81 2.99 24.81
C GLU A 342 5.54 1.51 24.99
N ILE A 343 6.61 0.69 24.93
CA ILE A 343 6.55 -0.75 25.11
C ILE A 343 6.80 -1.08 26.58
N GLU A 344 5.90 -1.85 27.17
CA GLU A 344 6.08 -2.50 28.47
C GLU A 344 6.29 -4.00 28.26
N LEU A 345 7.42 -4.52 28.78
CA LEU A 345 7.75 -5.94 28.73
C LEU A 345 7.06 -6.70 29.88
N ALA A 346 6.81 -7.98 29.65
CA ALA A 346 6.25 -8.85 30.68
C ALA A 346 7.17 -8.94 31.90
N ALA A 347 6.60 -9.15 33.09
CA ALA A 347 7.36 -9.31 34.32
C ALA A 347 8.39 -10.45 34.19
N GLY A 348 9.65 -10.14 34.51
CA GLY A 348 10.77 -11.07 34.39
C GLY A 348 11.52 -11.01 33.04
N THR A 349 11.04 -10.23 32.08
CA THR A 349 11.77 -9.96 30.82
C THR A 349 12.53 -8.65 30.95
N GLU A 350 13.85 -8.71 31.00
CA GLU A 350 14.71 -7.52 31.12
C GLU A 350 14.94 -6.83 29.79
N MET A 351 15.09 -7.61 28.71
CA MET A 351 15.36 -7.12 27.35
C MET A 351 14.79 -8.05 26.29
N VAL A 352 14.69 -7.56 25.07
CA VAL A 352 14.28 -8.31 23.87
C VAL A 352 15.38 -8.19 22.82
N MET A 353 15.83 -9.35 22.30
CA MET A 353 16.89 -9.43 21.30
C MET A 353 16.31 -9.33 19.88
N PRO A 354 17.11 -8.83 18.91
CA PRO A 354 16.81 -9.04 17.49
C PRO A 354 16.63 -10.52 17.17
N GLY A 355 15.56 -10.89 16.46
CA GLY A 355 15.16 -12.28 16.16
C GLY A 355 14.15 -12.88 17.14
N ASP A 356 13.83 -12.21 18.24
CA ASP A 356 12.88 -12.72 19.24
C ASP A 356 11.42 -12.53 18.80
N ASN A 357 10.60 -13.52 19.21
CA ASN A 357 9.15 -13.38 19.29
C ASN A 357 8.74 -13.12 20.74
N VAL A 358 8.00 -12.05 20.98
CA VAL A 358 7.64 -11.64 22.34
C VAL A 358 6.25 -11.03 22.44
N THR A 359 5.57 -11.28 23.56
CA THR A 359 4.33 -10.56 23.89
C THR A 359 4.68 -9.29 24.65
N ILE A 360 4.13 -8.16 24.18
CA ILE A 360 4.33 -6.84 24.77
C ILE A 360 3.01 -6.18 25.10
N THR A 361 3.04 -5.21 26.03
CA THR A 361 1.98 -4.22 26.22
C THR A 361 2.44 -2.90 25.63
N VAL A 362 1.57 -2.23 24.87
CA VAL A 362 1.87 -0.96 24.21
C VAL A 362 0.94 0.12 24.72
N LYS A 363 1.51 1.28 25.05
CA LYS A 363 0.77 2.51 25.39
C LYS A 363 1.06 3.57 24.31
N LEU A 364 0.07 3.88 23.49
CA LEU A 364 0.15 4.89 22.44
C LEU A 364 -0.02 6.30 23.01
N ILE A 365 0.68 7.27 22.41
CA ILE A 365 0.53 8.70 22.79
C ILE A 365 -0.76 9.34 22.29
N ALA A 366 -1.43 8.70 21.32
CA ALA A 366 -2.72 9.14 20.77
C ALA A 366 -3.62 7.93 20.51
N PRO A 367 -4.96 8.08 20.66
CA PRO A 367 -5.88 6.99 20.42
C PRO A 367 -5.94 6.63 18.92
N VAL A 368 -5.91 5.35 18.61
CA VAL A 368 -6.01 4.78 17.26
C VAL A 368 -7.20 3.85 17.20
N ALA A 369 -7.99 3.92 16.14
CA ALA A 369 -9.04 2.97 15.88
C ALA A 369 -8.43 1.59 15.60
N MET A 370 -8.61 0.64 16.51
CA MET A 370 -8.01 -0.68 16.40
C MET A 370 -8.95 -1.78 16.90
N GLU A 371 -8.63 -2.99 16.48
CA GLU A 371 -9.34 -4.21 16.86
C GLU A 371 -8.34 -5.34 17.08
N LYS A 372 -8.75 -6.37 17.80
CA LYS A 372 -7.98 -7.61 17.89
C LYS A 372 -7.71 -8.17 16.48
N GLY A 373 -6.47 -8.57 16.24
CA GLY A 373 -6.04 -9.08 14.95
C GLY A 373 -5.43 -8.02 14.01
N LEU A 374 -5.51 -6.73 14.37
CA LEU A 374 -4.88 -5.68 13.56
C LEU A 374 -3.36 -5.86 13.53
N ARG A 375 -2.78 -5.95 12.34
CA ARG A 375 -1.34 -6.00 12.11
C ARG A 375 -0.74 -4.61 12.11
N PHE A 376 0.53 -4.54 12.51
CA PHE A 376 1.29 -3.29 12.50
C PHE A 376 2.78 -3.54 12.28
N ALA A 377 3.46 -2.50 11.78
CA ALA A 377 4.93 -2.47 11.73
C ALA A 377 5.47 -1.55 12.84
N ILE A 378 6.64 -1.90 13.35
CA ILE A 378 7.39 -1.11 14.34
C ILE A 378 8.60 -0.49 13.62
N ARG A 379 8.77 0.83 13.75
CA ARG A 379 9.86 1.56 13.08
C ARG A 379 10.63 2.44 14.06
N GLU A 380 11.92 2.56 13.81
CA GLU A 380 12.85 3.43 14.55
C GLU A 380 13.87 4.01 13.57
N GLY A 381 14.12 5.31 13.65
CA GLY A 381 15.17 5.96 12.85
C GLY A 381 15.08 5.73 11.35
N GLY A 382 13.84 5.66 10.82
CA GLY A 382 13.59 5.41 9.39
C GLY A 382 13.67 3.94 8.95
N ARG A 383 13.91 2.99 9.86
CA ARG A 383 14.00 1.54 9.59
C ARG A 383 12.86 0.78 10.22
N THR A 384 12.42 -0.28 9.57
CA THR A 384 11.52 -1.25 10.17
C THR A 384 12.33 -2.15 11.08
N VAL A 385 11.93 -2.23 12.36
CA VAL A 385 12.64 -2.99 13.41
C VAL A 385 11.82 -4.14 13.95
N GLY A 386 10.57 -4.25 13.57
CA GLY A 386 9.70 -5.35 13.96
C GLY A 386 8.31 -5.25 13.33
N ALA A 387 7.54 -6.29 13.53
CA ALA A 387 6.14 -6.37 13.14
C ALA A 387 5.35 -7.14 14.20
N GLY A 388 4.07 -6.89 14.27
CA GLY A 388 3.22 -7.57 15.23
C GLY A 388 1.75 -7.52 14.90
N GLN A 389 0.98 -8.14 15.79
CA GLN A 389 -0.46 -8.22 15.72
C GLN A 389 -1.07 -7.95 17.09
N VAL A 390 -2.14 -7.15 17.14
CA VAL A 390 -2.90 -6.88 18.37
C VAL A 390 -3.60 -8.15 18.81
N THR A 391 -3.32 -8.59 20.03
CA THR A 391 -3.93 -9.80 20.64
C THR A 391 -5.05 -9.48 21.58
N GLU A 392 -4.97 -8.35 22.30
CA GLU A 392 -5.95 -7.91 23.29
C GLU A 392 -5.99 -6.39 23.37
N ILE A 393 -7.16 -5.80 23.47
CA ILE A 393 -7.37 -4.38 23.72
C ILE A 393 -7.55 -4.18 25.23
N LEU A 394 -6.82 -3.23 25.81
CA LEU A 394 -6.84 -2.96 27.26
C LEU A 394 -7.58 -1.65 27.58
N LYS A 395 -7.36 -0.58 26.79
CA LYS A 395 -7.98 0.73 27.03
C LYS A 395 -8.21 1.50 25.75
#